data_ea1d6a6ba5aa478ef421fd6d24b66ffb
#
_entry.id   ea1d6a6ba5aa478ef421fd6d24b66ffb
#
_cell.length_a   1.000
_cell.length_b   1.000
_cell.length_c   1.000
_cell.angle_alpha   90.00
_cell.angle_beta   90.00
_cell.angle_gamma   90.00
#
_symmetry.space_group_name_H-M   'P 1'
#
loop_
_entity.id
_entity.type
_entity.pdbx_description
1 polymer ?
#
loop_
_entity_poly.entity_id
_entity_poly.type
_entity_poly.pdbx_seq_one_letter_code
_entity_poly.pdbx_strand_id
1 'polypeptide(L)'
;MAVPAEKVDRKKQNLMILKLRNRHRHAWMALAVLLPIGFVTALANRPEAAVPNGDSVGKTIPFAERQTVASAENEAWRAEVLKAPDGKMWLEARFKAAAQRPLSTLYLAPRAGASPADAVAAGAVGPRGLYQYRLDSLIAGWQEYYLFFYDQVRREAYSETQLTKSR
;
A
#
# COMPACT_ATOMS: atom_id res chain seq x y z
N MET A 1 76.50 13.18 18.73
CA MET A 1 75.19 13.25 19.42
C MET A 1 74.10 13.02 18.37
N ALA A 2 73.54 11.83 18.29
CA ALA A 2 72.50 11.51 17.34
C ALA A 2 71.12 11.74 18.02
N VAL A 3 70.33 12.64 17.46
CA VAL A 3 68.92 12.86 17.88
C VAL A 3 68.10 11.65 17.49
N PRO A 4 67.39 10.99 18.42
CA PRO A 4 66.70 9.76 18.10
C PRO A 4 65.58 9.99 17.12
N ALA A 5 65.61 9.34 15.98
CA ALA A 5 64.63 9.38 14.89
C ALA A 5 63.16 9.03 15.35
N GLU A 6 63.01 8.37 16.48
CA GLU A 6 61.76 7.97 17.08
C GLU A 6 60.83 9.13 17.50
N LYS A 7 61.38 10.29 17.91
CA LYS A 7 60.56 11.45 18.31
C LYS A 7 59.89 12.18 17.16
N VAL A 8 60.45 12.10 15.94
CA VAL A 8 59.95 12.78 14.76
C VAL A 8 58.70 12.05 14.19
N ASP A 9 58.68 10.72 14.31
CA ASP A 9 57.59 9.91 13.75
C ASP A 9 56.29 10.02 14.58
N ARG A 10 56.41 10.06 15.91
CA ARG A 10 55.24 10.27 16.79
C ARG A 10 54.56 11.62 16.58
N LYS A 11 55.32 12.67 16.25
CA LYS A 11 54.78 14.01 16.01
C LYS A 11 54.00 14.07 14.70
N LYS A 12 54.45 13.34 13.65
CA LYS A 12 53.73 13.21 12.36
C LYS A 12 52.46 12.39 12.48
N GLN A 13 52.47 11.29 13.24
CA GLN A 13 51.29 10.46 13.52
C GLN A 13 50.21 11.24 14.28
N ASN A 14 50.57 12.01 15.30
CA ASN A 14 49.63 12.84 16.06
C ASN A 14 49.00 13.96 15.22
N LEU A 15 49.72 14.56 14.30
CA LEU A 15 49.23 15.58 13.37
C LEU A 15 48.24 15.01 12.35
N MET A 16 48.46 13.76 11.91
CA MET A 16 47.59 13.05 10.98
C MET A 16 46.26 12.69 11.65
N ILE A 17 46.29 12.22 12.90
CA ILE A 17 45.10 11.90 13.71
C ILE A 17 44.26 13.17 13.98
N LEU A 18 44.88 14.28 14.30
CA LEU A 18 44.19 15.55 14.53
C LEU A 18 43.49 16.09 13.28
N LYS A 19 44.11 15.98 12.09
CA LYS A 19 43.45 16.34 10.82
C LYS A 19 42.25 15.46 10.50
N LEU A 20 42.35 14.16 10.76
CA LEU A 20 41.22 13.21 10.56
C LEU A 20 40.09 13.55 11.53
N ARG A 21 40.41 13.81 12.79
CA ARG A 21 39.41 14.17 13.82
C ARG A 21 38.67 15.46 13.50
N ASN A 22 39.35 16.46 12.98
CA ASN A 22 38.71 17.70 12.56
C ASN A 22 37.81 17.49 11.33
N ARG A 23 38.24 16.72 10.34
CA ARG A 23 37.39 16.37 9.19
C ARG A 23 36.12 15.63 9.64
N HIS A 24 36.23 14.66 10.53
CA HIS A 24 35.08 13.98 11.11
C HIS A 24 34.13 14.92 11.83
N ARG A 25 34.67 15.83 12.64
CA ARG A 25 33.85 16.82 13.35
C ARG A 25 33.06 17.70 12.39
N HIS A 26 33.69 18.20 11.32
CA HIS A 26 33.00 19.01 10.30
C HIS A 26 31.97 18.18 9.52
N ALA A 27 32.26 16.92 9.19
CA ALA A 27 31.31 16.03 8.53
C ALA A 27 30.06 15.80 9.42
N TRP A 28 30.26 15.55 10.72
CA TRP A 28 29.13 15.36 11.64
C TRP A 28 28.31 16.65 11.84
N MET A 29 28.97 17.83 11.90
CA MET A 29 28.24 19.09 11.96
C MET A 29 27.44 19.37 10.68
N ALA A 30 28.01 19.09 9.52
CA ALA A 30 27.28 19.21 8.25
C ALA A 30 26.08 18.25 8.19
N LEU A 31 26.28 17.00 8.62
CA LEU A 31 25.21 15.99 8.66
C LEU A 31 24.09 16.38 9.64
N ALA A 32 24.44 16.93 10.80
CA ALA A 32 23.48 17.38 11.81
C ALA A 32 22.59 18.54 11.32
N VAL A 33 23.06 19.33 10.35
CA VAL A 33 22.28 20.41 9.72
C VAL A 33 21.51 19.88 8.50
N LEU A 34 22.16 19.08 7.64
CA LEU A 34 21.56 18.60 6.39
C LEU A 34 20.44 17.59 6.62
N LEU A 35 20.54 16.72 7.65
CA LEU A 35 19.49 15.73 7.94
C LEU A 35 18.14 16.37 8.31
N PRO A 36 18.08 17.34 9.26
CA PRO A 36 16.81 18.00 9.57
C PRO A 36 16.25 18.78 8.37
N ILE A 37 17.10 19.47 7.61
CA ILE A 37 16.68 20.19 6.41
C ILE A 37 16.12 19.20 5.36
N GLY A 38 16.83 18.09 5.09
CA GLY A 38 16.36 17.05 4.19
C GLY A 38 15.05 16.41 4.65
N PHE A 39 14.89 16.21 5.95
CA PHE A 39 13.66 15.68 6.52
C PHE A 39 12.48 16.66 6.36
N VAL A 40 12.68 17.93 6.67
CA VAL A 40 11.63 18.96 6.48
C VAL A 40 11.28 19.13 5.01
N THR A 41 12.25 19.15 4.10
CA THR A 41 11.98 19.22 2.67
C THR A 41 11.27 17.96 2.14
N ALA A 42 11.62 16.78 2.64
CA ALA A 42 10.94 15.54 2.29
C ALA A 42 9.48 15.52 2.80
N LEU A 43 9.22 16.09 3.99
CA LEU A 43 7.86 16.25 4.50
C LEU A 43 7.05 17.29 3.71
N ALA A 44 7.66 18.42 3.37
CA ALA A 44 7.02 19.49 2.61
C ALA A 44 6.73 19.10 1.15
N ASN A 45 7.62 18.31 0.54
CA ASN A 45 7.46 17.76 -0.79
C ASN A 45 6.93 16.32 -0.78
N ARG A 46 6.33 15.89 0.33
CA ARG A 46 5.66 14.60 0.34
C ARG A 46 4.67 14.61 -0.80
N PRO A 47 4.87 13.82 -1.88
CA PRO A 47 3.84 13.70 -2.90
C PRO A 47 2.62 13.28 -2.09
N GLU A 48 1.55 14.08 -2.20
CA GLU A 48 0.25 13.68 -1.70
C GLU A 48 0.13 12.25 -2.18
N ALA A 49 0.20 11.31 -1.21
CA ALA A 49 0.21 9.90 -1.56
C ALA A 49 -0.97 9.80 -2.51
N ALA A 50 -0.72 9.48 -3.76
CA ALA A 50 -1.78 9.28 -4.71
C ALA A 50 -2.59 8.16 -4.04
N VAL A 51 -3.55 8.60 -3.23
CA VAL A 51 -4.62 7.73 -2.75
C VAL A 51 -5.13 7.18 -4.06
N PRO A 52 -4.94 5.90 -4.36
CA PRO A 52 -5.29 5.35 -5.65
C PRO A 52 -6.74 5.74 -5.88
N ASN A 53 -6.94 6.78 -6.69
CA ASN A 53 -8.18 7.47 -6.99
C ASN A 53 -9.18 7.44 -5.84
N GLY A 54 -8.82 8.09 -4.73
CA GLY A 54 -9.72 8.36 -3.62
C GLY A 54 -10.83 9.36 -3.95
N ASP A 55 -11.18 9.51 -5.22
CA ASP A 55 -12.45 10.12 -5.66
C ASP A 55 -13.68 9.37 -5.12
N SER A 56 -13.45 8.23 -4.47
CA SER A 56 -14.52 7.45 -3.85
C SER A 56 -14.91 7.90 -2.44
N VAL A 57 -14.15 8.75 -1.78
CA VAL A 57 -14.52 9.24 -0.43
C VAL A 57 -15.48 10.46 -0.49
N GLY A 58 -15.68 11.07 -1.66
CA GLY A 58 -16.38 12.35 -1.77
C GLY A 58 -17.87 12.33 -2.15
N LYS A 59 -18.40 11.25 -2.68
CA LYS A 59 -19.84 11.08 -2.93
C LYS A 59 -20.29 9.71 -2.47
N THR A 60 -20.60 9.63 -1.20
CA THR A 60 -21.42 8.51 -0.68
C THR A 60 -22.74 8.59 -1.44
N ILE A 61 -22.90 7.75 -2.49
CA ILE A 61 -24.21 7.60 -3.12
C ILE A 61 -25.16 7.12 -2.03
N PRO A 62 -26.32 7.76 -1.83
CA PRO A 62 -27.26 7.36 -0.80
C PRO A 62 -27.51 5.84 -0.86
N PHE A 63 -27.44 5.17 0.25
CA PHE A 63 -27.57 3.69 0.35
C PHE A 63 -28.89 3.18 -0.26
N ALA A 64 -29.92 4.00 -0.29
CA ALA A 64 -31.27 3.69 -0.72
C ALA A 64 -31.44 3.37 -2.23
N GLU A 65 -30.44 3.69 -3.06
CA GLU A 65 -30.58 3.60 -4.51
C GLU A 65 -29.69 2.51 -5.15
N ARG A 66 -28.94 1.73 -4.35
CA ARG A 66 -28.02 0.73 -4.88
C ARG A 66 -28.67 -0.63 -4.92
N GLN A 67 -28.56 -1.29 -6.06
CA GLN A 67 -29.02 -2.68 -6.21
C GLN A 67 -27.86 -3.63 -5.95
N THR A 68 -28.01 -4.56 -5.00
CA THR A 68 -27.06 -5.65 -4.80
C THR A 68 -27.17 -6.65 -5.95
N VAL A 69 -26.07 -6.85 -6.65
CA VAL A 69 -25.98 -7.80 -7.78
C VAL A 69 -25.52 -9.18 -7.30
N ALA A 70 -24.52 -9.20 -6.43
CA ALA A 70 -23.99 -10.42 -5.85
C ALA A 70 -23.39 -10.13 -4.48
N SER A 71 -23.37 -11.11 -3.59
CA SER A 71 -22.83 -10.98 -2.25
C SER A 71 -22.22 -12.27 -1.74
N ALA A 72 -21.27 -12.16 -0.83
CA ALA A 72 -20.76 -13.25 -0.03
C ALA A 72 -20.41 -12.73 1.36
N GLU A 73 -20.54 -13.59 2.35
CA GLU A 73 -20.19 -13.29 3.73
C GLU A 73 -19.55 -14.52 4.39
N ASN A 74 -18.54 -14.26 5.21
CA ASN A 74 -17.94 -15.23 6.10
C ASN A 74 -17.66 -14.60 7.47
N GLU A 75 -16.98 -15.32 8.35
CA GLU A 75 -16.65 -14.83 9.69
C GLU A 75 -15.73 -13.58 9.67
N ALA A 76 -14.82 -13.49 8.71
CA ALA A 76 -13.80 -12.45 8.65
C ALA A 76 -14.24 -11.21 7.85
N TRP A 77 -15.09 -11.38 6.84
CA TRP A 77 -15.50 -10.29 5.96
C TRP A 77 -16.86 -10.54 5.29
N ARG A 78 -17.46 -9.45 4.80
CA ARG A 78 -18.64 -9.45 3.91
C ARG A 78 -18.31 -8.60 2.69
N ALA A 79 -18.67 -9.07 1.52
CA ALA A 79 -18.49 -8.34 0.27
C ALA A 79 -19.78 -8.33 -0.55
N GLU A 80 -20.08 -7.20 -1.17
CA GLU A 80 -21.25 -6.99 -2.02
C GLU A 80 -20.84 -6.26 -3.30
N VAL A 81 -21.26 -6.80 -4.44
CA VAL A 81 -21.20 -6.10 -5.71
C VAL A 81 -22.48 -5.32 -5.88
N LEU A 82 -22.37 -4.03 -6.03
CA LEU A 82 -23.49 -3.09 -6.08
C LEU A 82 -23.54 -2.42 -7.45
N LYS A 83 -24.74 -2.23 -7.98
CA LYS A 83 -25.00 -1.46 -9.17
C LYS A 83 -25.71 -0.16 -8.78
N ALA A 84 -25.15 0.96 -9.17
CA ALA A 84 -25.77 2.27 -8.98
C ALA A 84 -26.78 2.59 -10.10
N PRO A 85 -27.72 3.53 -9.90
CA PRO A 85 -28.71 3.92 -10.91
C PRO A 85 -28.08 4.44 -12.21
N ASP A 86 -26.89 5.01 -12.13
CA ASP A 86 -26.12 5.49 -13.28
C ASP A 86 -25.37 4.36 -14.03
N GLY A 87 -25.59 3.10 -13.64
CA GLY A 87 -25.01 1.90 -14.23
C GLY A 87 -23.59 1.59 -13.75
N LYS A 88 -23.01 2.41 -12.91
CA LYS A 88 -21.67 2.15 -12.36
C LYS A 88 -21.70 1.00 -11.37
N MET A 89 -20.64 0.22 -11.38
CA MET A 89 -20.45 -0.92 -10.49
C MET A 89 -19.51 -0.60 -9.35
N TRP A 90 -19.82 -1.13 -8.18
CA TRP A 90 -19.04 -0.93 -6.96
C TRP A 90 -18.85 -2.27 -6.25
N LEU A 91 -17.73 -2.43 -5.60
CA LEU A 91 -17.53 -3.48 -4.62
C LEU A 91 -17.47 -2.82 -3.23
N GLU A 92 -18.40 -3.19 -2.38
CA GLU A 92 -18.36 -2.84 -0.97
C GLU A 92 -17.83 -4.05 -0.20
N ALA A 93 -16.75 -3.87 0.55
CA ALA A 93 -16.14 -4.91 1.36
C ALA A 93 -16.00 -4.44 2.81
N ARG A 94 -16.62 -5.16 3.72
CA ARG A 94 -16.53 -4.92 5.16
C ARG A 94 -15.68 -5.99 5.81
N PHE A 95 -14.52 -5.61 6.31
CA PHE A 95 -13.62 -6.48 7.06
C PHE A 95 -13.94 -6.42 8.55
N LYS A 96 -14.33 -7.55 9.13
CA LYS A 96 -14.61 -7.72 10.56
C LYS A 96 -13.31 -7.89 11.36
N ALA A 97 -12.28 -8.42 10.71
CA ALA A 97 -10.92 -8.58 11.22
C ALA A 97 -9.90 -8.01 10.23
N ALA A 98 -8.69 -7.74 10.69
CA ALA A 98 -7.60 -7.35 9.81
C ALA A 98 -7.27 -8.48 8.83
N ALA A 99 -6.83 -8.13 7.61
CA ALA A 99 -6.36 -9.10 6.65
C ALA A 99 -5.20 -9.93 7.24
N GLN A 100 -5.23 -11.24 7.02
CA GLN A 100 -4.20 -12.15 7.53
C GLN A 100 -2.81 -11.85 6.94
N ARG A 101 -2.77 -11.22 5.77
CA ARG A 101 -1.54 -10.87 5.06
C ARG A 101 -1.52 -9.38 4.75
N PRO A 102 -0.50 -8.66 5.22
CA PRO A 102 -0.32 -7.26 4.84
C PRO A 102 -0.02 -7.16 3.33
N LEU A 103 -0.33 -6.04 2.73
CA LEU A 103 -0.12 -5.77 1.29
C LEU A 103 -0.90 -6.70 0.34
N SER A 104 -2.08 -7.14 0.78
CA SER A 104 -3.00 -7.87 -0.10
C SER A 104 -3.84 -6.93 -0.94
N THR A 105 -4.06 -7.33 -2.18
CA THR A 105 -4.99 -6.67 -3.10
C THR A 105 -6.21 -7.54 -3.30
N LEU A 106 -7.38 -6.91 -3.32
CA LEU A 106 -8.66 -7.55 -3.58
C LEU A 106 -8.92 -7.57 -5.09
N TYR A 107 -9.23 -8.74 -5.61
CA TYR A 107 -9.55 -8.95 -7.02
C TYR A 107 -10.93 -9.53 -7.19
N LEU A 108 -11.58 -9.16 -8.30
CA LEU A 108 -12.84 -9.74 -8.74
C LEU A 108 -12.64 -10.40 -10.11
N ALA A 109 -13.13 -11.62 -10.27
CA ALA A 109 -12.96 -12.43 -11.49
C ALA A 109 -14.26 -13.03 -11.99
N PRO A 110 -14.39 -13.35 -13.30
CA PRO A 110 -15.57 -13.98 -13.87
C PRO A 110 -15.61 -15.50 -13.69
N ARG A 111 -14.53 -16.11 -13.20
CA ARG A 111 -14.39 -17.57 -13.03
C ARG A 111 -13.49 -17.91 -11.86
N ALA A 112 -13.67 -19.10 -11.31
CA ALA A 112 -12.78 -19.64 -10.28
C ALA A 112 -11.37 -19.86 -10.79
N GLY A 113 -10.37 -19.71 -9.93
CA GLY A 113 -8.97 -19.95 -10.24
C GLY A 113 -8.37 -18.95 -11.24
N ALA A 114 -9.01 -17.80 -11.44
CA ALA A 114 -8.48 -16.76 -12.33
C ALA A 114 -7.17 -16.19 -11.81
N SER A 115 -6.26 -15.87 -12.72
CA SER A 115 -5.04 -15.14 -12.40
C SER A 115 -5.34 -13.65 -12.19
N PRO A 116 -4.46 -12.89 -11.52
CA PRO A 116 -4.59 -11.43 -11.43
C PRO A 116 -4.66 -10.72 -12.77
N ALA A 117 -4.07 -11.32 -13.83
CA ALA A 117 -4.12 -10.77 -15.19
C ALA A 117 -5.51 -10.92 -15.85
N ASP A 118 -6.29 -11.93 -15.42
CA ASP A 118 -7.64 -12.21 -15.93
C ASP A 118 -8.75 -11.64 -15.03
N ALA A 119 -8.37 -10.87 -14.02
CA ALA A 119 -9.26 -10.35 -13.00
C ALA A 119 -9.17 -8.81 -12.92
N VAL A 120 -10.20 -8.21 -12.38
CA VAL A 120 -10.24 -6.76 -12.11
C VAL A 120 -9.75 -6.50 -10.68
N ALA A 121 -8.70 -5.70 -10.55
CA ALA A 121 -8.21 -5.26 -9.25
C ALA A 121 -9.21 -4.26 -8.67
N ALA A 122 -9.81 -4.59 -7.53
CA ALA A 122 -10.65 -3.66 -6.80
C ALA A 122 -9.80 -2.64 -6.03
N GLY A 123 -8.84 -3.11 -5.25
CA GLY A 123 -7.94 -2.24 -4.50
C GLY A 123 -7.22 -2.93 -3.35
N ALA A 124 -6.40 -2.17 -2.64
CA ALA A 124 -5.67 -2.68 -1.49
C ALA A 124 -6.61 -3.02 -0.33
N VAL A 125 -6.33 -4.12 0.33
CA VAL A 125 -7.02 -4.54 1.55
C VAL A 125 -6.38 -3.85 2.73
N GLY A 126 -7.19 -3.11 3.48
CA GLY A 126 -6.75 -2.40 4.67
C GLY A 126 -7.03 -3.16 5.98
N PRO A 127 -6.89 -2.48 7.12
CA PRO A 127 -7.28 -3.00 8.42
C PRO A 127 -8.81 -3.21 8.49
N ARG A 128 -9.31 -3.61 9.66
CA ARG A 128 -10.75 -3.69 9.93
C ARG A 128 -11.48 -2.40 9.51
N GLY A 129 -12.59 -2.53 8.77
CA GLY A 129 -13.37 -1.39 8.31
C GLY A 129 -14.23 -1.68 7.11
N LEU A 130 -14.88 -0.63 6.60
CA LEU A 130 -15.69 -0.64 5.38
C LEU A 130 -14.91 0.03 4.26
N TYR A 131 -14.81 -0.65 3.13
CA TYR A 131 -14.12 -0.18 1.94
C TYR A 131 -15.06 -0.21 0.76
N GLN A 132 -14.98 0.80 -0.06
CA GLN A 132 -15.75 0.92 -1.28
C GLN A 132 -14.80 1.10 -2.46
N TYR A 133 -14.89 0.21 -3.42
CA TYR A 133 -14.06 0.23 -4.62
C TYR A 133 -14.94 0.43 -5.83
N ARG A 134 -14.59 1.40 -6.66
CA ARG A 134 -15.23 1.55 -7.95
C ARG A 134 -14.70 0.48 -8.89
N LEU A 135 -15.60 -0.24 -9.53
CA LEU A 135 -15.26 -1.29 -10.47
C LEU A 135 -15.44 -0.81 -11.92
N ASP A 136 -14.73 -1.46 -12.84
CA ASP A 136 -14.94 -1.22 -14.27
C ASP A 136 -16.34 -1.68 -14.67
N SER A 137 -16.98 -0.95 -15.60
CA SER A 137 -18.29 -1.31 -16.15
C SER A 137 -18.29 -2.66 -16.90
N LEU A 138 -17.13 -3.13 -17.34
CA LEU A 138 -16.96 -4.44 -18.01
C LEU A 138 -17.48 -5.60 -17.18
N ILE A 139 -17.45 -5.51 -15.85
CA ILE A 139 -17.92 -6.57 -14.97
C ILE A 139 -19.44 -6.73 -14.97
N ALA A 140 -20.20 -5.74 -15.45
CA ALA A 140 -21.65 -5.77 -15.45
C ALA A 140 -22.23 -6.92 -16.30
N GLY A 141 -21.47 -7.41 -17.29
CA GLY A 141 -21.84 -8.54 -18.15
C GLY A 141 -21.47 -9.93 -17.61
N TRP A 142 -20.81 -10.02 -16.46
CA TRP A 142 -20.37 -11.29 -15.93
C TRP A 142 -21.53 -12.13 -15.41
N GLN A 143 -21.45 -13.42 -15.69
CA GLN A 143 -22.44 -14.39 -15.21
C GLN A 143 -22.19 -14.79 -13.76
N GLU A 144 -20.94 -14.83 -13.36
CA GLU A 144 -20.48 -15.22 -12.04
C GLU A 144 -19.44 -14.22 -11.53
N TYR A 145 -19.30 -14.14 -10.23
CA TYR A 145 -18.35 -13.27 -9.56
C TYR A 145 -17.58 -14.09 -8.53
N TYR A 146 -16.25 -14.08 -8.65
CA TYR A 146 -15.32 -14.70 -7.72
C TYR A 146 -14.44 -13.62 -7.12
N LEU A 147 -14.43 -13.56 -5.80
CA LEU A 147 -13.59 -12.64 -5.04
C LEU A 147 -12.39 -13.39 -4.51
N PHE A 148 -11.19 -12.88 -4.73
CA PHE A 148 -10.00 -13.45 -4.14
C PHE A 148 -9.03 -12.36 -3.69
N PHE A 149 -8.19 -12.75 -2.74
CA PHE A 149 -7.10 -11.90 -2.23
C PHE A 149 -5.80 -12.33 -2.86
N TYR A 150 -5.01 -11.37 -3.31
CA TYR A 150 -3.68 -11.61 -3.87
C TYR A 150 -2.61 -10.97 -2.99
N ASP A 151 -1.68 -11.79 -2.49
CA ASP A 151 -0.52 -11.35 -1.71
C ASP A 151 0.55 -10.84 -2.67
N GLN A 152 0.80 -9.54 -2.66
CA GLN A 152 1.77 -8.89 -3.54
C GLN A 152 3.22 -9.29 -3.22
N VAL A 153 3.51 -9.69 -1.98
CA VAL A 153 4.86 -10.10 -1.55
C VAL A 153 5.15 -11.52 -2.00
N ARG A 154 4.22 -12.44 -1.73
CA ARG A 154 4.38 -13.85 -2.04
C ARG A 154 3.98 -14.18 -3.47
N ARG A 155 3.31 -13.26 -4.16
CA ARG A 155 2.77 -13.41 -5.53
C ARG A 155 1.84 -14.61 -5.66
N GLU A 156 0.97 -14.82 -4.68
CA GLU A 156 0.01 -15.90 -4.68
C GLU A 156 -1.40 -15.42 -4.32
N ALA A 157 -2.40 -16.06 -4.93
CA ALA A 157 -3.79 -15.86 -4.55
C ALA A 157 -4.14 -16.73 -3.34
N TYR A 158 -4.97 -16.20 -2.46
CA TYR A 158 -5.49 -16.92 -1.31
C TYR A 158 -6.94 -16.49 -1.01
N SER A 159 -7.69 -17.35 -0.31
CA SER A 159 -9.07 -17.06 0.15
C SER A 159 -10.03 -16.66 -0.96
N GLU A 160 -10.14 -17.51 -1.99
CA GLU A 160 -11.13 -17.34 -3.04
C GLU A 160 -12.54 -17.70 -2.57
N THR A 161 -13.53 -16.91 -3.00
CA THR A 161 -14.94 -17.12 -2.65
C THR A 161 -15.84 -16.70 -3.81
N GLN A 162 -16.82 -17.53 -4.16
CA GLN A 162 -17.87 -17.19 -5.11
C GLN A 162 -18.91 -16.27 -4.45
N LEU A 163 -19.29 -15.20 -5.13
CA LEU A 163 -20.39 -14.35 -4.70
C LEU A 163 -21.69 -14.86 -5.30
N THR A 164 -22.69 -15.06 -4.44
CA THR A 164 -24.03 -15.51 -4.85
C THR A 164 -24.81 -14.33 -5.41
N LYS A 165 -25.39 -14.49 -6.60
CA LYS A 165 -26.27 -13.46 -7.20
C LYS A 165 -27.50 -13.24 -6.32
N SER A 166 -27.81 -11.97 -6.10
CA SER A 166 -29.10 -11.55 -5.53
C SER A 166 -30.20 -11.83 -6.58
N ARG A 167 -31.26 -12.51 -6.15
CA ARG A 167 -32.45 -12.70 -6.96
C ARG A 167 -33.36 -11.48 -6.94
#